data_81444c4862111a866fdf098cc3179cb6
#
_entry.id   81444c4862111a866fdf098cc3179cb6
#
_cell.length_a   1.000
_cell.length_b   1.000
_cell.length_c   1.000
_cell.angle_alpha   90.00
_cell.angle_beta   90.00
_cell.angle_gamma   90.00
#
_symmetry.space_group_name_H-M   'P 1'
#
loop_
_entity.id
_entity.type
_entity.pdbx_description
1 polymer ?
#
loop_
_entity_poly.entity_id
_entity_poly.type
_entity_poly.pdbx_seq_one_letter_code
_entity_poly.pdbx_strand_id
1 'polypeptide(L)'
;MLLGHPGGPYFAKKDADVWSILKGEYASSEDPFEVAKREFFEESGHYAPDGAALELGEIRQKGGKLVVAWALEGDLDPLSASSNTFPMEWPPRSGRTIQVPEIDRVAWFDLAAAREKLKAAQHPLLERLSEAVDVETS
;
A
#
# COMPACT_ATOMS: atom_id res chain seq x y z
N MET A 1 3.29 3.63 -10.67
CA MET A 1 2.98 3.54 -9.23
C MET A 1 2.84 2.08 -8.83
N LEU A 2 3.50 1.68 -7.75
CA LEU A 2 3.41 0.32 -7.23
C LEU A 2 2.25 0.24 -6.23
N LEU A 3 1.37 -0.73 -6.43
CA LEU A 3 0.24 -0.98 -5.54
C LEU A 3 0.22 -2.43 -5.09
N GLY A 4 -0.37 -2.68 -3.91
CA GLY A 4 -0.56 -4.01 -3.37
C GLY A 4 -2.02 -4.41 -3.37
N HIS A 5 -2.27 -5.66 -3.74
CA HIS A 5 -3.60 -6.26 -3.67
C HIS A 5 -3.78 -6.91 -2.31
N PRO A 6 -4.87 -6.61 -1.59
CA PRO A 6 -5.09 -7.22 -0.27
C PRO A 6 -5.28 -8.73 -0.39
N GLY A 7 -4.67 -9.47 0.55
CA GLY A 7 -4.77 -10.92 0.58
C GLY A 7 -6.05 -11.41 1.25
N GLY A 8 -6.25 -12.71 1.15
CA GLY A 8 -7.34 -13.40 1.81
C GLY A 8 -8.57 -13.64 0.96
N PRO A 9 -9.46 -14.50 1.46
CA PRO A 9 -10.61 -14.97 0.68
C PRO A 9 -11.64 -13.88 0.36
N TYR A 10 -11.74 -12.83 1.18
CA TYR A 10 -12.70 -11.74 0.94
C TYR A 10 -12.35 -10.90 -0.28
N PHE A 11 -11.06 -10.84 -0.66
CA PHE A 11 -10.59 -10.00 -1.76
C PHE A 11 -10.13 -10.80 -2.98
N ALA A 12 -10.11 -12.12 -2.90
CA ALA A 12 -9.51 -12.98 -3.92
C ALA A 12 -10.04 -12.71 -5.34
N LYS A 13 -11.31 -12.34 -5.48
CA LYS A 13 -11.96 -12.09 -6.76
C LYS A 13 -12.21 -10.61 -7.04
N LYS A 14 -11.72 -9.71 -6.17
CA LYS A 14 -11.90 -8.27 -6.34
C LYS A 14 -10.66 -7.67 -6.96
N ASP A 15 -10.85 -6.67 -7.81
CA ASP A 15 -9.75 -6.00 -8.50
C ASP A 15 -9.88 -4.47 -8.45
N ALA A 16 -10.98 -3.91 -8.93
CA ALA A 16 -11.19 -2.47 -8.92
C ALA A 16 -11.44 -1.97 -7.50
N ASP A 17 -10.90 -0.79 -7.19
CA ASP A 17 -11.14 -0.05 -5.94
C ASP A 17 -10.70 -0.76 -4.65
N VAL A 18 -9.84 -1.78 -4.74
CA VAL A 18 -9.36 -2.52 -3.57
C VAL A 18 -7.86 -2.45 -3.37
N TRP A 19 -7.09 -2.11 -4.40
CA TRP A 19 -5.64 -1.99 -4.28
C TRP A 19 -5.27 -0.80 -3.40
N SER A 20 -4.09 -0.87 -2.81
CA SER A 20 -3.62 0.11 -1.83
C SER A 20 -2.14 0.40 -2.02
N ILE A 21 -1.71 1.59 -1.59
CA ILE A 21 -0.29 1.79 -1.35
C ILE A 21 0.14 0.83 -0.23
N LEU A 22 1.44 0.50 -0.19
CA LEU A 22 1.97 -0.32 0.89
C LEU A 22 2.11 0.56 2.12
N LYS A 23 1.39 0.23 3.18
CA LYS A 23 1.23 1.10 4.35
C LYS A 23 0.96 0.29 5.61
N GLY A 24 1.13 0.96 6.75
CA GLY A 24 0.73 0.44 8.05
C GLY A 24 0.35 1.56 8.99
N GLU A 25 -0.07 1.20 10.17
CA GLU A 25 -0.40 2.14 11.22
C GLU A 25 0.83 2.45 12.06
N TYR A 26 0.90 3.65 12.62
CA TYR A 26 1.97 4.04 13.52
C TYR A 26 1.42 4.63 14.81
N ALA A 27 2.15 4.41 15.90
CA ALA A 27 1.84 5.02 17.18
C ALA A 27 2.36 6.47 17.23
N SER A 28 1.75 7.30 18.07
CA SER A 28 2.13 8.72 18.17
C SER A 28 3.60 8.94 18.57
N SER A 29 4.22 7.94 19.20
CA SER A 29 5.63 7.98 19.59
C SER A 29 6.60 7.55 18.49
N GLU A 30 6.09 7.04 17.35
CA GLU A 30 6.90 6.55 16.26
C GLU A 30 7.07 7.61 15.17
N ASP A 31 8.22 7.58 14.48
CA ASP A 31 8.42 8.40 13.29
C ASP A 31 7.64 7.79 12.13
N PRO A 32 6.65 8.52 11.56
CA PRO A 32 5.82 7.98 10.48
C PRO A 32 6.61 7.50 9.26
N PHE A 33 7.71 8.19 8.90
CA PHE A 33 8.50 7.80 7.74
C PHE A 33 9.23 6.48 7.98
N GLU A 34 9.80 6.29 9.16
CA GLU A 34 10.46 5.04 9.51
C GLU A 34 9.46 3.88 9.54
N VAL A 35 8.25 4.13 10.04
CA VAL A 35 7.17 3.14 10.02
C VAL A 35 6.77 2.80 8.58
N ALA A 36 6.64 3.80 7.71
CA ALA A 36 6.31 3.59 6.31
C ALA A 36 7.34 2.68 5.62
N LYS A 37 8.63 2.90 5.88
CA LYS A 37 9.69 2.05 5.34
C LYS A 37 9.63 0.62 5.87
N ARG A 38 9.36 0.47 7.17
CA ARG A 38 9.20 -0.84 7.79
C ARG A 38 8.03 -1.61 7.18
N GLU A 39 6.88 -0.96 7.03
CA GLU A 39 5.69 -1.56 6.46
C GLU A 39 5.90 -1.94 4.98
N PHE A 40 6.61 -1.10 4.24
CA PHE A 40 6.98 -1.43 2.88
C PHE A 40 7.78 -2.74 2.83
N PHE A 41 8.75 -2.89 3.72
CA PHE A 41 9.54 -4.12 3.81
C PHE A 41 8.66 -5.33 4.22
N GLU A 42 7.80 -5.16 5.21
CA GLU A 42 6.94 -6.25 5.69
C GLU A 42 5.96 -6.72 4.61
N GLU A 43 5.45 -5.80 3.80
CA GLU A 43 4.44 -6.09 2.79
C GLU A 43 5.02 -6.49 1.42
N SER A 44 6.26 -6.17 1.15
CA SER A 44 6.90 -6.46 -0.15
C SER A 44 8.09 -7.40 -0.08
N GLY A 45 8.72 -7.51 1.08
CA GLY A 45 9.97 -8.25 1.24
C GLY A 45 11.20 -7.48 0.74
N HIS A 46 11.03 -6.23 0.33
CA HIS A 46 12.11 -5.38 -0.19
C HIS A 46 12.26 -4.13 0.66
N TYR A 47 13.50 -3.65 0.79
CA TYR A 47 13.74 -2.37 1.43
C TYR A 47 13.26 -1.24 0.53
N ALA A 48 12.74 -0.18 1.16
CA ALA A 48 12.35 1.02 0.43
C ALA A 48 13.58 1.61 -0.29
N PRO A 49 13.41 2.16 -1.50
CA PRO A 49 14.53 2.76 -2.24
C PRO A 49 15.18 3.91 -1.45
N ASP A 50 16.49 4.05 -1.59
CA ASP A 50 17.20 5.21 -1.10
C ASP A 50 16.94 6.39 -2.04
N GLY A 51 17.08 7.59 -1.52
CA GLY A 51 16.94 8.81 -2.31
C GLY A 51 15.98 9.79 -1.67
N ALA A 52 15.73 10.89 -2.38
CA ALA A 52 14.84 11.93 -1.89
C ALA A 52 13.38 11.44 -1.90
N ALA A 53 12.73 11.56 -0.75
CA ALA A 53 11.32 11.25 -0.61
C ALA A 53 10.47 12.49 -0.87
N LEU A 54 9.46 12.36 -1.72
CA LEU A 54 8.46 13.40 -1.93
C LEU A 54 7.35 13.23 -0.90
N GLU A 55 7.13 14.23 -0.10
CA GLU A 55 6.07 14.20 0.90
C GLU A 55 4.72 14.38 0.21
N LEU A 56 3.85 13.39 0.31
CA LEU A 56 2.50 13.46 -0.26
C LEU A 56 1.47 13.89 0.79
N GLY A 57 1.89 14.03 2.04
CA GLY A 57 1.05 14.50 3.11
C GLY A 57 0.12 13.43 3.68
N GLU A 58 -0.92 13.88 4.30
CA GLU A 58 -1.79 13.08 5.13
C GLU A 58 -3.15 12.95 4.49
N ILE A 59 -3.74 11.75 4.59
CA ILE A 59 -5.13 11.51 4.24
C ILE A 59 -5.84 10.81 5.38
N ARG A 60 -7.16 10.92 5.40
CA ARG A 60 -8.00 10.21 6.35
C ARG A 60 -8.71 9.07 5.62
N GLN A 61 -8.53 7.86 6.11
CA GLN A 61 -9.21 6.68 5.59
C GLN A 61 -10.52 6.41 6.34
N LYS A 62 -11.29 5.44 5.83
CA LYS A 62 -12.51 4.96 6.46
C LYS A 62 -12.24 4.57 7.91
N GLY A 63 -13.10 5.00 8.82
CA GLY A 63 -12.90 4.79 10.26
C GLY A 63 -12.09 5.88 10.94
N GLY A 64 -11.70 6.94 10.21
CA GLY A 64 -10.98 8.09 10.77
C GLY A 64 -9.48 7.89 10.90
N LYS A 65 -8.93 6.79 10.42
CA LYS A 65 -7.48 6.52 10.48
C LYS A 65 -6.71 7.45 9.56
N LEU A 66 -5.62 8.02 10.08
CA LEU A 66 -4.74 8.89 9.31
C LEU A 66 -3.61 8.07 8.67
N VAL A 67 -3.33 8.37 7.41
CA VAL A 67 -2.21 7.80 6.67
C VAL A 67 -1.35 8.93 6.18
N VAL A 68 -0.06 8.88 6.49
CA VAL A 68 0.95 9.81 5.96
C VAL A 68 1.73 9.07 4.91
N ALA A 69 1.93 9.69 3.75
CA ALA A 69 2.54 9.02 2.61
C ALA A 69 3.71 9.80 2.02
N TRP A 70 4.65 9.06 1.47
CA TRP A 70 5.81 9.58 0.73
C TRP A 70 5.93 8.83 -0.56
N ALA A 71 6.45 9.49 -1.59
CA ALA A 71 6.80 8.85 -2.86
C ALA A 71 8.31 8.74 -2.98
N LEU A 72 8.79 7.58 -3.33
CA LEU A 72 10.19 7.29 -3.58
C LEU A 72 10.32 6.70 -4.98
N GLU A 73 11.27 7.21 -5.76
CA GLU A 73 11.57 6.63 -7.06
C GLU A 73 12.39 5.37 -6.88
N GLY A 74 11.99 4.29 -7.53
CA GLY A 74 12.69 3.02 -7.47
C GLY A 74 12.07 2.00 -8.38
N ASP A 75 12.66 0.81 -8.36
CA ASP A 75 12.21 -0.33 -9.15
C ASP A 75 12.12 -1.56 -8.27
N LEU A 76 11.23 -2.45 -8.63
CA LEU A 76 11.00 -3.70 -7.91
C LEU A 76 10.31 -4.67 -8.87
N ASP A 77 10.84 -5.90 -8.92
CA ASP A 77 10.18 -6.98 -9.66
C ASP A 77 8.98 -7.48 -8.85
N PRO A 78 7.75 -7.31 -9.37
CA PRO A 78 6.56 -7.76 -8.65
C PRO A 78 6.56 -9.24 -8.30
N LEU A 79 7.20 -10.07 -9.12
CA LEU A 79 7.24 -11.51 -8.88
C LEU A 79 8.14 -11.89 -7.69
N SER A 80 9.02 -10.99 -7.26
CA SER A 80 9.89 -11.21 -6.12
C SER A 80 9.30 -10.71 -4.81
N ALA A 81 8.10 -10.12 -4.82
CA ALA A 81 7.49 -9.58 -3.62
C ALA A 81 6.98 -10.69 -2.71
N SER A 82 7.15 -10.48 -1.40
CA SER A 82 6.71 -11.41 -0.37
C SER A 82 6.22 -10.62 0.83
N SER A 83 4.99 -10.84 1.23
CA SER A 83 4.35 -10.13 2.33
C SER A 83 4.34 -10.95 3.61
N ASN A 84 4.30 -10.28 4.75
CA ASN A 84 3.98 -10.90 6.02
C ASN A 84 2.53 -11.40 5.99
N THR A 85 2.20 -12.27 6.96
CA THR A 85 0.86 -12.86 7.07
C THR A 85 0.21 -12.49 8.39
N PHE A 86 -1.09 -12.66 8.44
CA PHE A 86 -1.87 -12.54 9.68
C PHE A 86 -2.85 -13.71 9.80
N PRO A 87 -3.26 -14.09 11.03
CA PRO A 87 -4.25 -15.14 11.21
C PRO A 87 -5.66 -14.62 10.92
N MET A 88 -6.46 -15.44 10.24
CA MET A 88 -7.85 -15.14 9.95
C MET A 88 -8.69 -16.38 10.18
N GLU A 89 -9.83 -16.23 10.86
CA GLU A 89 -10.80 -17.31 10.99
C GLU A 89 -11.49 -17.53 9.63
N TRP A 90 -11.37 -18.73 9.11
CA TRP A 90 -11.98 -19.08 7.84
C TRP A 90 -12.30 -20.57 7.76
N PRO A 91 -13.50 -21.01 7.35
CA PRO A 91 -14.65 -20.15 7.07
C PRO A 91 -15.15 -19.37 8.30
N PRO A 92 -15.99 -18.33 8.12
CA PRO A 92 -16.51 -17.58 9.25
C PRO A 92 -17.21 -18.50 10.27
N ARG A 93 -16.94 -18.27 11.56
CA ARG A 93 -17.52 -19.03 12.68
C ARG A 93 -17.16 -20.51 12.69
N SER A 94 -16.11 -20.90 11.99
CA SER A 94 -15.68 -22.31 11.92
C SER A 94 -14.77 -22.72 13.08
N GLY A 95 -14.16 -21.75 13.77
CA GLY A 95 -13.11 -22.01 14.75
C GLY A 95 -11.78 -22.40 14.13
N ARG A 96 -11.67 -22.40 12.80
CA ARG A 96 -10.44 -22.69 12.08
C ARG A 96 -9.73 -21.40 11.70
N THR A 97 -8.41 -21.41 11.84
CA THR A 97 -7.58 -20.26 11.51
C THR A 97 -6.67 -20.59 10.33
N ILE A 98 -6.61 -19.69 9.35
CA ILE A 98 -5.66 -19.76 8.24
C ILE A 98 -4.70 -18.57 8.31
N GLN A 99 -3.52 -18.73 7.73
CA GLN A 99 -2.56 -17.63 7.57
C GLN A 99 -2.83 -16.96 6.23
N VAL A 100 -3.03 -15.64 6.27
CA VAL A 100 -3.38 -14.84 5.09
C VAL A 100 -2.30 -13.79 4.89
N PRO A 101 -1.73 -13.66 3.67
CA PRO A 101 -0.80 -12.55 3.41
C PRO A 101 -1.53 -11.22 3.50
N GLU A 102 -0.88 -10.21 4.09
CA GLU A 102 -1.40 -8.84 4.09
C GLU A 102 -1.60 -8.36 2.65
N ILE A 103 -0.63 -8.65 1.81
CA ILE A 103 -0.63 -8.33 0.37
C ILE A 103 -0.38 -9.64 -0.38
N ASP A 104 -1.28 -10.04 -1.26
CA ASP A 104 -1.11 -11.29 -2.00
C ASP A 104 -0.29 -11.12 -3.28
N ARG A 105 -0.27 -9.92 -3.84
CA ARG A 105 0.56 -9.56 -4.98
C ARG A 105 0.74 -8.05 -5.07
N VAL A 106 1.82 -7.62 -5.71
CA VAL A 106 2.04 -6.22 -6.06
C VAL A 106 2.11 -6.09 -7.57
N ALA A 107 1.83 -4.91 -8.09
CA ALA A 107 1.94 -4.63 -9.52
C ALA A 107 2.22 -3.15 -9.74
N TRP A 108 2.87 -2.85 -10.86
CA TRP A 108 3.09 -1.50 -11.34
C TRP A 108 1.92 -1.08 -12.21
N PHE A 109 1.45 0.13 -12.00
CA PHE A 109 0.37 0.74 -12.80
C PHE A 109 0.79 2.13 -13.23
N ASP A 110 0.43 2.52 -14.46
CA ASP A 110 0.46 3.94 -14.80
C ASP A 110 -0.62 4.66 -13.99
N LEU A 111 -0.59 5.99 -13.98
CA LEU A 111 -1.49 6.75 -13.11
C LEU A 111 -2.97 6.59 -13.49
N ALA A 112 -3.27 6.41 -14.77
CA ALA A 112 -4.65 6.19 -15.21
C ALA A 112 -5.18 4.84 -14.73
N ALA A 113 -4.39 3.78 -14.86
CA ALA A 113 -4.75 2.45 -14.37
C ALA A 113 -4.83 2.41 -12.83
N ALA A 114 -3.90 3.09 -12.16
CA ALA A 114 -3.89 3.17 -10.70
C ALA A 114 -5.18 3.78 -10.15
N ARG A 115 -5.75 4.76 -10.85
CA ARG A 115 -7.02 5.39 -10.46
C ARG A 115 -8.15 4.38 -10.38
N GLU A 116 -8.19 3.43 -11.31
CA GLU A 116 -9.22 2.39 -11.33
C GLU A 116 -9.02 1.31 -10.26
N LYS A 117 -7.78 1.05 -9.91
CA LYS A 117 -7.41 -0.01 -8.97
C LYS A 117 -7.44 0.45 -7.51
N LEU A 118 -7.05 1.68 -7.26
CA LEU A 118 -6.81 2.22 -5.93
C LEU A 118 -8.10 2.47 -5.16
N LYS A 119 -8.11 2.14 -3.87
CA LYS A 119 -9.21 2.49 -2.96
C LYS A 119 -9.53 3.98 -3.06
N ALA A 120 -10.81 4.30 -3.02
CA ALA A 120 -11.30 5.68 -3.13
C ALA A 120 -10.66 6.62 -2.10
N ALA A 121 -10.51 6.17 -0.85
CA ALA A 121 -9.94 6.99 0.22
C ALA A 121 -8.50 7.41 -0.06
N GLN A 122 -7.78 6.70 -0.92
CA GLN A 122 -6.39 6.99 -1.27
C GLN A 122 -6.24 7.79 -2.56
N HIS A 123 -7.31 8.08 -3.28
CA HIS A 123 -7.26 8.88 -4.51
C HIS A 123 -6.57 10.25 -4.33
N PRO A 124 -6.74 10.96 -3.21
CA PRO A 124 -5.98 12.21 -3.02
C PRO A 124 -4.47 12.03 -3.10
N LEU A 125 -3.93 10.89 -2.69
CA LEU A 125 -2.49 10.62 -2.80
C LEU A 125 -2.08 10.50 -4.26
N LEU A 126 -2.89 9.88 -5.10
CA LEU A 126 -2.65 9.77 -6.54
C LEU A 126 -2.62 11.14 -7.20
N GLU A 127 -3.57 12.01 -6.86
CA GLU A 127 -3.62 13.39 -7.38
C GLU A 127 -2.35 14.16 -6.99
N ARG A 128 -1.95 14.07 -5.72
CA ARG A 128 -0.74 14.75 -5.22
C ARG A 128 0.52 14.23 -5.88
N LEU A 129 0.61 12.92 -6.10
CA LEU A 129 1.74 12.32 -6.81
C LEU A 129 1.80 12.82 -8.25
N SER A 130 0.67 12.84 -8.95
CA SER A 130 0.58 13.34 -10.33
C SER A 130 1.06 14.77 -10.44
N GLU A 131 0.63 15.64 -9.53
CA GLU A 131 1.07 17.04 -9.49
C GLU A 131 2.57 17.17 -9.21
N ALA A 132 3.10 16.39 -8.27
CA ALA A 132 4.51 16.42 -7.92
C ALA A 132 5.41 15.96 -9.07
N VAL A 133 5.01 14.92 -9.79
CA VAL A 133 5.75 14.40 -10.94
C VAL A 133 5.72 15.40 -12.10
N ASP A 134 4.58 16.04 -12.37
CA ASP A 134 4.45 17.05 -13.40
C ASP A 134 5.36 18.26 -13.12
N VAL A 135 5.45 18.69 -11.87
CA VAL A 135 6.35 19.78 -11.46
C VAL A 135 7.82 19.41 -11.69
N GLU A 136 8.20 18.17 -11.38
CA GLU A 136 9.58 17.70 -11.54
C GLU A 136 9.96 17.53 -13.01
N THR A 137 9.03 17.22 -13.87
CA THR A 137 9.28 16.99 -15.31
C THR A 137 9.18 18.27 -16.15
N SER A 138 8.65 19.33 -15.57
CA SER A 138 8.58 20.65 -16.24
C SER A 138 9.83 21.53 -15.94
#